data_d9ae169a3387a5a3a262d9517222c515
#
_entry.id   d9ae169a3387a5a3a262d9517222c515
#
_cell.length_a   1.000
_cell.length_b   1.000
_cell.length_c   1.000
_cell.angle_alpha   90.00
_cell.angle_beta   90.00
_cell.angle_gamma   90.00
#
_symmetry.space_group_name_H-M   'P 1'
#
loop_
_entity.id
_entity.type
_entity.pdbx_description
1 polymer ?
#
loop_
_entity_poly.entity_id
_entity_poly.type
_entity_poly.pdbx_seq_one_letter_code
_entity_poly.pdbx_strand_id
1 'polypeptide(L)'
;MPGRPDTALPGPGSPAAAPAVLPPRPPRPGIPMVEGTIDGIRVSVPRGTTLLEAARLCGIEIPTLCHHEGLPAEGSCRLCVAEIRGQLAVSCMFPLRDRDFRAETGSPAVMDARRYVLSLLVNRAPKAPRIARLAEEYGVAPDPRFMKDPDGCIRCGRCVRACRANGPEAIALAGRGFARTVTGPFRKPPEDCIGCLACALSCPTGKIAFSEKAGTRKIWEREFELAPCPECGARVFTREQIGFYGGQASAVCPSCRRRLMATELRKAAAYEAPGGPLLLKSV
;
A
#
# COMPACT_ATOMS: atom_id res chain seq x y z
N MET A 1 24.43 24.69 20.21
CA MET A 1 24.33 23.59 19.24
C MET A 1 23.32 23.97 18.18
N PRO A 2 23.66 24.00 16.88
CA PRO A 2 22.72 24.46 15.84
C PRO A 2 21.60 23.45 15.64
N GLY A 3 20.34 23.95 15.61
CA GLY A 3 19.13 23.18 15.43
C GLY A 3 19.12 22.41 14.13
N ARG A 4 18.75 21.12 14.18
CA ARG A 4 18.47 20.30 13.00
C ARG A 4 17.16 20.78 12.36
N PRO A 5 17.07 20.79 11.03
CA PRO A 5 15.84 21.15 10.33
C PRO A 5 14.73 20.15 10.65
N ASP A 6 13.54 20.68 10.87
CA ASP A 6 12.29 19.93 10.99
C ASP A 6 12.11 19.01 9.77
N THR A 7 12.24 17.72 9.99
CA THR A 7 11.80 16.71 9.00
C THR A 7 10.29 16.61 9.07
N ALA A 8 9.61 17.59 8.48
CA ALA A 8 8.19 17.50 8.22
C ALA A 8 7.92 16.26 7.35
N LEU A 9 6.96 15.44 7.77
CA LEU A 9 6.42 14.38 6.91
C LEU A 9 5.92 15.05 5.61
N PRO A 10 6.16 14.45 4.44
CA PRO A 10 5.70 15.01 3.19
C PRO A 10 4.19 15.22 3.25
N GLY A 11 3.76 16.45 2.98
CA GLY A 11 2.36 16.82 2.95
C GLY A 11 1.60 16.02 1.88
N PRO A 12 0.27 16.02 1.91
CA PRO A 12 -0.56 15.35 0.91
C PRO A 12 -0.32 16.01 -0.46
N GLY A 13 0.52 15.42 -1.29
CA GLY A 13 0.88 15.93 -2.61
C GLY A 13 2.33 15.73 -3.04
N SER A 14 3.25 15.39 -2.14
CA SER A 14 4.58 14.97 -2.57
C SER A 14 4.50 13.62 -3.29
N PRO A 15 5.13 13.45 -4.48
CA PRO A 15 5.20 12.15 -5.11
C PRO A 15 5.96 11.23 -4.15
N ALA A 16 5.24 10.29 -3.55
CA ALA A 16 5.87 9.24 -2.78
C ALA A 16 6.86 8.56 -3.73
N ALA A 17 8.14 8.52 -3.36
CA ALA A 17 9.11 7.71 -4.06
C ALA A 17 8.49 6.31 -4.23
N ALA A 18 8.60 5.76 -5.43
CA ALA A 18 8.08 4.43 -5.72
C ALA A 18 8.57 3.49 -4.62
N PRO A 19 7.68 2.75 -3.95
CA PRO A 19 8.10 1.84 -2.88
C PRO A 19 9.15 0.92 -3.47
N ALA A 20 10.28 0.81 -2.78
CA ALA A 20 11.30 -0.18 -3.14
C ALA A 20 10.60 -1.53 -3.27
N VAL A 21 10.69 -2.12 -4.45
CA VAL A 21 10.12 -3.45 -4.70
C VAL A 21 10.85 -4.40 -3.77
N LEU A 22 10.16 -4.85 -2.72
CA LEU A 22 10.73 -5.87 -1.84
C LEU A 22 11.00 -7.11 -2.70
N PRO A 23 12.19 -7.72 -2.58
CA PRO A 23 12.45 -8.96 -3.31
C PRO A 23 11.36 -9.98 -2.96
N PRO A 24 10.95 -10.81 -3.92
CA PRO A 24 9.94 -11.83 -3.67
C PRO A 24 10.40 -12.72 -2.52
N ARG A 25 9.48 -13.08 -1.66
CA ARG A 25 9.79 -14.05 -0.59
C ARG A 25 10.33 -15.32 -1.24
N PRO A 26 11.43 -15.88 -0.71
CA PRO A 26 11.92 -17.14 -1.23
C PRO A 26 10.79 -18.19 -1.20
N PRO A 27 10.69 -19.03 -2.23
CA PRO A 27 9.67 -20.07 -2.29
C PRO A 27 9.76 -20.96 -1.05
N ARG A 28 8.63 -21.29 -0.46
CA ARG A 28 8.62 -22.28 0.62
C ARG A 28 9.05 -23.64 0.06
N PRO A 29 9.92 -24.38 0.76
CA PRO A 29 10.31 -25.72 0.31
C PRO A 29 9.09 -26.59 0.00
N GLY A 30 9.11 -27.30 -1.13
CA GLY A 30 8.03 -28.22 -1.52
C GLY A 30 6.91 -27.63 -2.37
N ILE A 31 6.87 -26.30 -2.65
CA ILE A 31 5.87 -25.74 -3.57
C ILE A 31 6.34 -25.99 -5.02
N PRO A 32 5.52 -26.67 -5.87
CA PRO A 32 5.88 -26.89 -7.26
C PRO A 32 5.96 -25.57 -8.02
N MET A 33 6.92 -25.48 -8.94
CA MET A 33 7.05 -24.33 -9.84
C MET A 33 6.08 -24.47 -11.01
N VAL A 34 5.58 -23.35 -11.48
CA VAL A 34 4.82 -23.22 -12.72
C VAL A 34 5.57 -22.30 -13.68
N GLU A 35 5.56 -22.64 -14.96
CA GLU A 35 6.27 -21.91 -15.99
C GLU A 35 5.29 -21.41 -17.04
N GLY A 36 5.64 -20.31 -17.68
CA GLY A 36 4.82 -19.73 -18.75
C GLY A 36 5.46 -18.48 -19.31
N THR A 37 4.67 -17.68 -20.02
CA THR A 37 5.11 -16.42 -20.61
C THR A 37 4.16 -15.29 -20.25
N ILE A 38 4.74 -14.10 -20.02
CA ILE A 38 4.02 -12.83 -19.86
C ILE A 38 4.62 -11.86 -20.88
N ASP A 39 3.83 -11.38 -21.83
CA ASP A 39 4.27 -10.53 -22.96
C ASP A 39 5.49 -11.13 -23.70
N GLY A 40 5.51 -12.46 -23.87
CA GLY A 40 6.61 -13.18 -24.49
C GLY A 40 7.82 -13.46 -23.59
N ILE A 41 7.91 -12.88 -22.40
CA ILE A 41 9.00 -13.10 -21.45
C ILE A 41 8.72 -14.38 -20.66
N ARG A 42 9.67 -15.34 -20.68
CA ARG A 42 9.56 -16.56 -19.87
C ARG A 42 9.70 -16.26 -18.38
N VAL A 43 8.84 -16.88 -17.58
CA VAL A 43 8.86 -16.76 -16.13
C VAL A 43 8.58 -18.12 -15.48
N SER A 44 9.31 -18.40 -14.40
CA SER A 44 9.09 -19.57 -13.54
C SER A 44 8.85 -19.07 -12.10
N VAL A 45 7.69 -19.42 -11.56
CA VAL A 45 7.26 -18.93 -10.23
C VAL A 45 6.64 -20.08 -9.42
N PRO A 46 6.65 -19.98 -8.07
CA PRO A 46 5.93 -20.92 -7.23
C PRO A 46 4.44 -20.95 -7.58
N ARG A 47 3.85 -22.15 -7.60
CA ARG A 47 2.42 -22.32 -7.84
C ARG A 47 1.60 -21.50 -6.82
N GLY A 48 0.64 -20.73 -7.32
CA GLY A 48 -0.18 -19.83 -6.51
C GLY A 48 0.33 -18.38 -6.46
N THR A 49 1.52 -18.08 -6.99
CA THR A 49 1.96 -16.69 -7.23
C THR A 49 0.93 -16.00 -8.11
N THR A 50 0.56 -14.78 -7.78
CA THR A 50 -0.41 -14.02 -8.60
C THR A 50 0.23 -13.58 -9.92
N LEU A 51 -0.59 -13.44 -10.96
CA LEU A 51 -0.10 -12.93 -12.26
C LEU A 51 0.53 -11.54 -12.11
N LEU A 52 0.01 -10.69 -11.21
CA LEU A 52 0.59 -9.38 -10.92
C LEU A 52 2.01 -9.49 -10.33
N GLU A 53 2.22 -10.39 -9.37
CA GLU A 53 3.54 -10.62 -8.78
C GLU A 53 4.52 -11.20 -9.82
N ALA A 54 4.07 -12.16 -10.63
CA ALA A 54 4.88 -12.74 -11.70
C ALA A 54 5.27 -11.69 -12.77
N ALA A 55 4.35 -10.81 -13.17
CA ALA A 55 4.63 -9.71 -14.10
C ALA A 55 5.72 -8.77 -13.56
N ARG A 56 5.67 -8.41 -12.28
CA ARG A 56 6.68 -7.59 -11.62
C ARG A 56 8.07 -8.23 -11.65
N LEU A 57 8.16 -9.55 -11.47
CA LEU A 57 9.43 -10.27 -11.58
C LEU A 57 10.04 -10.19 -13.00
N CYS A 58 9.20 -10.02 -14.02
CA CYS A 58 9.62 -9.78 -15.39
C CYS A 58 9.91 -8.30 -15.69
N GLY A 59 9.79 -7.39 -14.70
CA GLY A 59 9.91 -5.95 -14.92
C GLY A 59 8.69 -5.32 -15.61
N ILE A 60 7.56 -6.04 -15.71
CA ILE A 60 6.33 -5.56 -16.34
C ILE A 60 5.46 -4.86 -15.32
N GLU A 61 5.18 -3.58 -15.55
CA GLU A 61 4.29 -2.79 -14.71
C GLU A 61 2.84 -2.92 -15.16
N ILE A 62 2.01 -3.55 -14.31
CA ILE A 62 0.55 -3.57 -14.48
C ILE A 62 -0.06 -2.51 -13.56
N PRO A 63 -0.86 -1.55 -14.07
CA PRO A 63 -1.41 -0.47 -13.26
C PRO A 63 -2.36 -1.00 -12.19
N THR A 64 -2.20 -0.50 -10.95
CA THR A 64 -3.04 -0.88 -9.81
C THR A 64 -3.43 0.33 -8.99
N LEU A 65 -4.62 0.32 -8.37
CA LEU A 65 -5.07 1.33 -7.42
C LEU A 65 -5.46 0.73 -6.07
N CYS A 66 -6.17 -0.39 -6.05
CA CYS A 66 -6.59 -1.03 -4.80
C CYS A 66 -5.53 -2.00 -4.23
N HIS A 67 -4.59 -2.48 -5.02
CA HIS A 67 -3.53 -3.38 -4.56
C HIS A 67 -2.46 -2.63 -3.74
N HIS A 68 -1.98 -3.27 -2.69
CA HIS A 68 -0.85 -2.83 -1.87
C HIS A 68 -0.15 -4.06 -1.32
N GLU A 69 1.19 -4.09 -1.38
CA GLU A 69 1.99 -5.28 -1.04
C GLU A 69 1.81 -5.73 0.42
N GLY A 70 1.65 -4.80 1.34
CA GLY A 70 1.40 -5.09 2.76
C GLY A 70 -0.05 -5.39 3.12
N LEU A 71 -0.98 -5.52 2.15
CA LEU A 71 -2.39 -5.74 2.41
C LEU A 71 -2.93 -6.90 1.58
N PRO A 72 -3.89 -7.69 2.09
CA PRO A 72 -4.56 -8.72 1.30
C PRO A 72 -5.15 -8.12 0.01
N ALA A 73 -5.02 -8.82 -1.11
CA ALA A 73 -5.60 -8.38 -2.38
C ALA A 73 -7.14 -8.45 -2.32
N GLU A 74 -7.83 -7.52 -3.00
CA GLU A 74 -9.30 -7.45 -3.02
C GLU A 74 -9.87 -7.35 -4.45
N GLY A 75 -9.05 -6.94 -5.42
CA GLY A 75 -9.46 -6.85 -6.82
C GLY A 75 -10.57 -5.82 -7.10
N SER A 76 -10.81 -4.86 -6.20
CA SER A 76 -11.96 -3.95 -6.25
C SER A 76 -11.87 -2.89 -7.35
N CYS A 77 -10.69 -2.40 -7.71
CA CYS A 77 -10.55 -1.34 -8.72
C CYS A 77 -10.61 -1.84 -10.17
N ARG A 78 -10.40 -3.12 -10.42
CA ARG A 78 -10.40 -3.77 -11.74
C ARG A 78 -9.39 -3.22 -12.77
N LEU A 79 -8.48 -2.36 -12.38
CA LEU A 79 -7.54 -1.72 -13.30
C LEU A 79 -6.40 -2.68 -13.73
N CYS A 80 -6.04 -3.62 -12.87
CA CYS A 80 -4.95 -4.56 -13.12
C CYS A 80 -5.34 -5.74 -14.02
N VAL A 81 -6.24 -5.52 -14.98
CA VAL A 81 -6.61 -6.56 -15.93
C VAL A 81 -5.43 -6.95 -16.82
N ALA A 82 -5.33 -8.22 -17.13
CA ALA A 82 -4.45 -8.81 -18.11
C ALA A 82 -5.22 -9.92 -18.84
N GLU A 83 -4.80 -10.27 -20.02
CA GLU A 83 -5.39 -11.36 -20.78
C GLU A 83 -4.60 -12.65 -20.51
N ILE A 84 -5.31 -13.72 -20.23
CA ILE A 84 -4.74 -15.04 -20.06
C ILE A 84 -5.63 -16.07 -20.77
N ARG A 85 -5.06 -16.81 -21.71
CA ARG A 85 -5.80 -17.78 -22.53
C ARG A 85 -7.02 -17.17 -23.23
N GLY A 86 -6.90 -15.93 -23.74
CA GLY A 86 -7.99 -15.24 -24.43
C GLY A 86 -9.09 -14.68 -23.49
N GLN A 87 -8.89 -14.71 -22.18
CA GLN A 87 -9.86 -14.19 -21.20
C GLN A 87 -9.23 -13.08 -20.33
N LEU A 88 -10.00 -12.04 -20.06
CA LEU A 88 -9.59 -10.98 -19.15
C LEU A 88 -9.64 -11.44 -17.69
N ALA A 89 -8.53 -11.34 -17.00
CA ALA A 89 -8.38 -11.70 -15.60
C ALA A 89 -7.85 -10.52 -14.77
N VAL A 90 -8.24 -10.45 -13.50
CA VAL A 90 -7.73 -9.45 -12.54
C VAL A 90 -6.42 -9.96 -11.98
N SER A 91 -5.29 -9.50 -12.49
CA SER A 91 -3.95 -10.05 -12.22
C SER A 91 -3.59 -10.11 -10.73
N CYS A 92 -4.02 -9.15 -9.92
CA CYS A 92 -3.73 -9.15 -8.47
C CYS A 92 -4.48 -10.25 -7.68
N MET A 93 -5.49 -10.88 -8.31
CA MET A 93 -6.29 -11.94 -7.71
C MET A 93 -6.17 -13.28 -8.45
N PHE A 94 -5.46 -13.30 -9.57
CA PHE A 94 -5.34 -14.49 -10.42
C PHE A 94 -4.10 -15.30 -10.05
N PRO A 95 -4.23 -16.44 -9.36
CA PRO A 95 -3.11 -17.30 -9.00
C PRO A 95 -2.71 -18.17 -10.18
N LEU A 96 -1.43 -18.19 -10.50
CA LEU A 96 -0.85 -19.09 -11.51
C LEU A 96 -0.79 -20.51 -10.93
N ARG A 97 -1.49 -21.44 -11.57
CA ARG A 97 -1.61 -22.84 -11.10
C ARG A 97 -1.19 -23.87 -12.14
N ASP A 98 -1.35 -23.52 -13.40
CA ASP A 98 -1.10 -24.40 -14.53
C ASP A 98 0.26 -24.11 -15.14
N ARG A 99 0.90 -25.14 -15.68
CA ARG A 99 2.08 -24.99 -16.53
C ARG A 99 1.68 -24.44 -17.91
N ASP A 100 2.64 -23.85 -18.61
CA ASP A 100 2.49 -23.31 -19.96
C ASP A 100 1.41 -22.22 -20.09
N PHE A 101 1.27 -21.39 -19.05
CA PHE A 101 0.37 -20.23 -19.14
C PHE A 101 0.95 -19.19 -20.10
N ARG A 102 0.05 -18.51 -20.81
CA ARG A 102 0.39 -17.33 -21.64
C ARG A 102 -0.48 -16.18 -21.20
N ALA A 103 0.16 -15.07 -20.87
CA ALA A 103 -0.54 -13.85 -20.46
C ALA A 103 -0.03 -12.68 -21.28
N GLU A 104 -0.95 -11.75 -21.58
CA GLU A 104 -0.68 -10.49 -22.25
C GLU A 104 -1.18 -9.33 -21.39
N THR A 105 -0.33 -8.33 -21.19
CA THR A 105 -0.67 -7.18 -20.35
C THR A 105 -1.01 -5.95 -21.16
N GLY A 106 -0.82 -5.97 -22.47
CA GLY A 106 -1.04 -4.86 -23.40
C GLY A 106 -1.92 -5.18 -24.61
N SER A 107 -2.65 -6.32 -24.63
CA SER A 107 -3.53 -6.64 -25.75
C SER A 107 -4.62 -5.58 -25.97
N PRO A 108 -5.20 -5.44 -27.16
CA PRO A 108 -6.30 -4.51 -27.41
C PRO A 108 -7.44 -4.63 -26.40
N ALA A 109 -7.84 -5.86 -26.07
CA ALA A 109 -8.91 -6.13 -25.10
C ALA A 109 -8.54 -5.65 -23.69
N VAL A 110 -7.29 -5.81 -23.26
CA VAL A 110 -6.77 -5.28 -22.00
C VAL A 110 -6.79 -3.77 -21.97
N MET A 111 -6.33 -3.13 -23.05
CA MET A 111 -6.29 -1.66 -23.14
C MET A 111 -7.70 -1.06 -23.12
N ASP A 112 -8.64 -1.65 -23.82
CA ASP A 112 -10.04 -1.20 -23.82
C ASP A 112 -10.70 -1.37 -22.46
N ALA A 113 -10.48 -2.50 -21.80
CA ALA A 113 -10.97 -2.73 -20.45
C ALA A 113 -10.39 -1.72 -19.43
N ARG A 114 -9.09 -1.39 -19.53
CA ARG A 114 -8.48 -0.36 -18.66
C ARG A 114 -9.03 1.03 -18.93
N ARG A 115 -9.21 1.42 -20.19
CA ARG A 115 -9.84 2.70 -20.57
C ARG A 115 -11.25 2.81 -20.01
N TYR A 116 -12.03 1.76 -20.14
CA TYR A 116 -13.39 1.71 -19.58
C TYR A 116 -13.38 1.87 -18.05
N VAL A 117 -12.56 1.12 -17.35
CA VAL A 117 -12.41 1.24 -15.88
C VAL A 117 -11.95 2.65 -15.48
N LEU A 118 -10.97 3.20 -16.17
CA LEU A 118 -10.47 4.55 -15.90
C LEU A 118 -11.54 5.61 -16.14
N SER A 119 -12.39 5.48 -17.15
CA SER A 119 -13.49 6.41 -17.38
C SER A 119 -14.45 6.49 -16.19
N LEU A 120 -14.67 5.38 -15.49
CA LEU A 120 -15.47 5.36 -14.27
C LEU A 120 -14.74 5.97 -13.07
N LEU A 121 -13.43 5.69 -12.95
CA LEU A 121 -12.62 6.15 -11.80
C LEU A 121 -12.31 7.64 -11.87
N VAL A 122 -12.02 8.19 -13.05
CA VAL A 122 -11.75 9.61 -13.24
C VAL A 122 -12.98 10.48 -12.92
N ASN A 123 -14.18 9.98 -13.21
CA ASN A 123 -15.42 10.67 -12.85
C ASN A 123 -15.68 10.68 -11.33
N ARG A 124 -15.14 9.68 -10.59
CA ARG A 124 -15.25 9.63 -9.13
C ARG A 124 -14.22 10.48 -8.42
N ALA A 125 -13.03 10.60 -8.98
CA ALA A 125 -11.89 11.29 -8.35
C ALA A 125 -11.06 12.09 -9.37
N PRO A 126 -11.67 13.07 -10.07
CA PRO A 126 -11.03 13.81 -11.16
C PRO A 126 -9.80 14.61 -10.72
N LYS A 127 -9.77 15.03 -9.45
CA LYS A 127 -8.66 15.81 -8.86
C LYS A 127 -7.56 14.95 -8.22
N ALA A 128 -7.70 13.62 -8.22
CA ALA A 128 -6.69 12.74 -7.64
C ALA A 128 -5.48 12.62 -8.57
N PRO A 129 -4.26 13.06 -8.19
CA PRO A 129 -3.11 13.16 -9.10
C PRO A 129 -2.76 11.83 -9.78
N ARG A 130 -2.85 10.71 -9.04
CA ARG A 130 -2.57 9.39 -9.59
C ARG A 130 -3.59 8.96 -10.64
N ILE A 131 -4.86 9.29 -10.45
CA ILE A 131 -5.93 8.96 -11.41
C ILE A 131 -5.82 9.86 -12.63
N ALA A 132 -5.56 11.15 -12.45
CA ALA A 132 -5.37 12.10 -13.54
C ALA A 132 -4.23 11.65 -14.46
N ARG A 133 -3.08 11.26 -13.89
CA ARG A 133 -1.93 10.75 -14.66
C ARG A 133 -2.29 9.48 -15.46
N LEU A 134 -2.96 8.53 -14.83
CA LEU A 134 -3.41 7.31 -15.53
C LEU A 134 -4.43 7.63 -16.62
N ALA A 135 -5.36 8.56 -16.37
CA ALA A 135 -6.32 8.97 -17.38
C ALA A 135 -5.64 9.61 -18.60
N GLU A 136 -4.64 10.45 -18.37
CA GLU A 136 -3.81 11.04 -19.44
C GLU A 136 -3.05 9.95 -20.22
N GLU A 137 -2.36 9.04 -19.53
CA GLU A 137 -1.62 7.92 -20.12
C GLU A 137 -2.47 7.04 -21.02
N TYR A 138 -3.73 6.77 -20.61
CA TYR A 138 -4.66 5.94 -21.36
C TYR A 138 -5.59 6.71 -22.30
N GLY A 139 -5.43 8.04 -22.42
CA GLY A 139 -6.24 8.90 -23.29
C GLY A 139 -7.72 8.97 -22.84
N VAL A 140 -7.98 8.99 -21.54
CA VAL A 140 -9.34 9.00 -20.96
C VAL A 140 -9.64 10.36 -20.34
N ALA A 141 -10.72 11.01 -20.76
CA ALA A 141 -11.20 12.24 -20.16
C ALA A 141 -12.40 12.00 -19.22
N PRO A 142 -12.61 12.87 -18.22
CA PRO A 142 -13.84 12.88 -17.43
C PRO A 142 -15.08 13.13 -18.33
N ASP A 143 -16.17 12.40 -18.09
CA ASP A 143 -17.44 12.61 -18.78
C ASP A 143 -18.43 13.26 -17.82
N PRO A 144 -18.89 14.51 -18.10
CA PRO A 144 -19.81 15.23 -17.23
C PRO A 144 -21.11 14.48 -16.90
N ARG A 145 -21.56 13.60 -17.78
CA ARG A 145 -22.77 12.79 -17.58
C ARG A 145 -22.66 11.84 -16.37
N PHE A 146 -21.44 11.43 -16.01
CA PHE A 146 -21.15 10.51 -14.90
C PHE A 146 -20.56 11.20 -13.68
N MET A 147 -20.31 12.52 -13.74
CA MET A 147 -19.79 13.31 -12.63
C MET A 147 -20.86 13.70 -11.61
N LYS A 148 -21.54 12.71 -11.04
CA LYS A 148 -22.47 12.94 -9.93
C LYS A 148 -21.70 12.90 -8.62
N ASP A 149 -21.57 14.05 -7.97
CA ASP A 149 -20.98 14.23 -6.64
C ASP A 149 -19.61 13.52 -6.46
N PRO A 150 -18.55 14.03 -7.15
CA PRO A 150 -17.23 13.42 -7.10
C PRO A 150 -16.59 13.70 -5.73
N ASP A 151 -16.79 12.83 -4.77
CA ASP A 151 -16.23 12.93 -3.42
C ASP A 151 -14.74 12.57 -3.33
N GLY A 152 -14.12 12.26 -4.45
CA GLY A 152 -12.69 11.91 -4.53
C GLY A 152 -12.35 10.50 -4.03
N CYS A 153 -13.33 9.68 -3.69
CA CYS A 153 -13.12 8.31 -3.23
C CYS A 153 -13.51 7.28 -4.30
N ILE A 154 -12.60 6.43 -4.71
CA ILE A 154 -12.83 5.33 -5.67
C ILE A 154 -13.34 4.04 -5.02
N ARG A 155 -13.66 4.05 -3.75
CA ARG A 155 -14.19 2.90 -2.99
C ARG A 155 -13.29 1.65 -3.01
N CYS A 156 -11.99 1.83 -3.14
CA CYS A 156 -11.02 0.74 -3.28
C CYS A 156 -10.77 -0.08 -2.00
N GLY A 157 -11.27 0.34 -0.85
CA GLY A 157 -11.15 -0.37 0.42
C GLY A 157 -9.74 -0.42 1.04
N ARG A 158 -8.70 0.19 0.44
CA ARG A 158 -7.34 0.16 1.00
C ARG A 158 -7.26 0.70 2.43
N CYS A 159 -7.93 1.82 2.69
CA CYS A 159 -7.96 2.44 4.02
C CYS A 159 -8.59 1.51 5.07
N VAL A 160 -9.68 0.82 4.73
CA VAL A 160 -10.34 -0.16 5.62
C VAL A 160 -9.42 -1.33 5.90
N ARG A 161 -8.81 -1.91 4.86
CA ARG A 161 -7.84 -3.02 5.02
C ARG A 161 -6.60 -2.59 5.79
N ALA A 162 -6.10 -1.38 5.57
CA ALA A 162 -4.99 -0.83 6.34
C ALA A 162 -5.35 -0.62 7.82
N CYS A 163 -6.56 -0.14 8.11
CA CYS A 163 -7.04 -0.02 9.48
C CYS A 163 -7.13 -1.37 10.17
N ARG A 164 -7.70 -2.37 9.49
CA ARG A 164 -7.78 -3.76 9.99
C ARG A 164 -6.39 -4.37 10.20
N ALA A 165 -5.48 -4.21 9.24
CA ALA A 165 -4.12 -4.75 9.35
C ALA A 165 -3.32 -4.14 10.51
N ASN A 166 -3.67 -2.91 10.92
CA ASN A 166 -3.09 -2.25 12.09
C ASN A 166 -3.87 -2.50 13.39
N GLY A 167 -4.97 -3.24 13.38
CA GLY A 167 -5.70 -3.74 14.52
C GLY A 167 -6.94 -2.95 14.96
N PRO A 168 -7.02 -1.60 14.88
CA PRO A 168 -8.16 -0.87 15.44
C PRO A 168 -9.51 -1.14 14.78
N GLU A 169 -9.52 -1.50 13.49
CA GLU A 169 -10.74 -1.74 12.68
C GLU A 169 -11.79 -0.62 12.78
N ALA A 170 -11.34 0.60 13.05
CA ALA A 170 -12.18 1.74 13.39
C ALA A 170 -13.05 2.28 12.25
N ILE A 171 -12.77 1.88 11.00
CA ILE A 171 -13.48 2.33 9.79
C ILE A 171 -13.91 1.16 8.93
N ALA A 172 -15.05 1.33 8.26
CA ALA A 172 -15.61 0.34 7.35
C ALA A 172 -16.20 0.99 6.09
N LEU A 173 -16.50 0.19 5.08
CA LEU A 173 -17.32 0.59 3.94
C LEU A 173 -18.79 0.36 4.30
N ALA A 174 -19.56 1.43 4.43
CA ALA A 174 -21.00 1.40 4.71
C ALA A 174 -21.80 1.83 3.50
N GLY A 175 -23.04 1.32 3.37
CA GLY A 175 -23.93 1.58 2.25
C GLY A 175 -23.60 0.78 0.99
N ARG A 176 -24.31 1.10 -0.10
CA ARG A 176 -24.19 0.40 -1.40
C ARG A 176 -24.31 1.39 -2.57
N GLY A 177 -23.87 0.97 -3.75
CA GLY A 177 -23.87 1.78 -4.95
C GLY A 177 -23.18 3.14 -4.74
N PHE A 178 -23.79 4.22 -5.19
CA PHE A 178 -23.26 5.58 -5.03
C PHE A 178 -23.20 6.03 -3.57
N ALA A 179 -24.11 5.55 -2.72
CA ALA A 179 -24.14 5.87 -1.30
C ALA A 179 -23.09 5.12 -0.47
N ARG A 180 -22.32 4.20 -1.07
CA ARG A 180 -21.25 3.49 -0.38
C ARG A 180 -20.12 4.46 -0.01
N THR A 181 -19.78 4.53 1.25
CA THR A 181 -18.76 5.45 1.78
C THR A 181 -17.88 4.78 2.84
N VAL A 182 -16.68 5.31 3.05
CA VAL A 182 -15.83 4.92 4.17
C VAL A 182 -16.19 5.78 5.36
N THR A 183 -16.48 5.17 6.50
CA THR A 183 -16.91 5.87 7.71
C THR A 183 -16.65 5.03 8.96
N GLY A 184 -16.67 5.67 10.13
CA GLY A 184 -16.82 5.01 11.41
C GLY A 184 -18.23 4.44 11.62
N PRO A 185 -18.46 3.73 12.73
CA PRO A 185 -19.77 3.23 13.12
C PRO A 185 -20.82 4.34 13.13
N PHE A 186 -22.02 4.04 12.68
CA PHE A 186 -23.17 4.97 12.66
C PHE A 186 -22.91 6.30 11.92
N ARG A 187 -21.89 6.33 11.02
CA ARG A 187 -21.43 7.54 10.31
C ARG A 187 -20.91 8.65 11.21
N LYS A 188 -20.46 8.29 12.41
CA LYS A 188 -19.81 9.19 13.36
C LYS A 188 -18.28 9.09 13.24
N PRO A 189 -17.54 10.08 13.80
CA PRO A 189 -16.10 9.94 13.97
C PRO A 189 -15.74 8.63 14.67
N PRO A 190 -14.78 7.84 14.16
CA PRO A 190 -14.53 6.49 14.67
C PRO A 190 -13.87 6.56 16.07
N GLU A 191 -14.59 6.10 17.09
CA GLU A 191 -14.12 6.14 18.48
C GLU A 191 -12.87 5.28 18.71
N ASP A 192 -12.79 4.12 18.03
CA ASP A 192 -11.65 3.20 18.13
C ASP A 192 -10.42 3.65 17.31
N CYS A 193 -10.49 4.80 16.63
CA CYS A 193 -9.36 5.32 15.87
C CYS A 193 -8.22 5.72 16.81
N ILE A 194 -7.02 5.23 16.54
CA ILE A 194 -5.79 5.53 17.28
C ILE A 194 -4.92 6.60 16.61
N GLY A 195 -5.38 7.22 15.53
CA GLY A 195 -4.64 8.26 14.82
C GLY A 195 -3.38 7.78 14.08
N CYS A 196 -3.24 6.51 13.72
CA CYS A 196 -2.02 5.92 13.15
C CYS A 196 -1.69 6.34 11.71
N LEU A 197 -2.58 7.03 11.00
CA LEU A 197 -2.47 7.46 9.60
C LEU A 197 -2.41 6.34 8.55
N ALA A 198 -2.43 5.07 8.90
CA ALA A 198 -2.32 3.97 7.93
C ALA A 198 -3.37 4.07 6.80
N CYS A 199 -4.59 4.48 7.12
CA CYS A 199 -5.66 4.70 6.15
C CYS A 199 -5.38 5.90 5.21
N ALA A 200 -4.85 7.00 5.72
CA ALA A 200 -4.55 8.20 4.93
C ALA A 200 -3.35 7.96 4.00
N LEU A 201 -2.25 7.42 4.53
CA LEU A 201 -1.02 7.14 3.78
C LEU A 201 -1.21 6.04 2.72
N SER A 202 -2.12 5.09 2.95
CA SER A 202 -2.44 4.06 1.96
C SER A 202 -3.44 4.52 0.90
N CYS A 203 -4.10 5.67 1.04
CA CYS A 203 -5.15 6.12 0.13
C CYS A 203 -4.59 6.51 -1.25
N PRO A 204 -4.98 5.84 -2.36
CA PRO A 204 -4.43 6.13 -3.68
C PRO A 204 -4.92 7.46 -4.28
N THR A 205 -5.97 8.04 -3.71
CA THR A 205 -6.54 9.32 -4.15
C THR A 205 -6.26 10.47 -3.21
N GLY A 206 -5.64 10.21 -2.05
CA GLY A 206 -5.42 11.23 -1.03
C GLY A 206 -6.71 11.76 -0.35
N LYS A 207 -7.84 11.06 -0.51
CA LYS A 207 -9.14 11.51 0.01
C LYS A 207 -9.17 11.69 1.53
N ILE A 208 -8.41 10.88 2.27
CA ILE A 208 -8.41 10.95 3.72
C ILE A 208 -7.42 12.03 4.16
N ALA A 209 -7.95 13.20 4.48
CA ALA A 209 -7.16 14.31 4.97
C ALA A 209 -6.73 14.10 6.43
N PHE A 210 -5.55 14.58 6.75
CA PHE A 210 -5.05 14.71 8.12
C PHE A 210 -4.19 15.96 8.23
N SER A 211 -3.98 16.42 9.44
CA SER A 211 -3.05 17.51 9.71
C SER A 211 -2.30 17.28 11.02
N GLU A 212 -1.09 17.81 11.11
CA GLU A 212 -0.27 17.82 12.32
C GLU A 212 0.15 19.25 12.62
N LYS A 213 -0.19 19.73 13.80
CA LYS A 213 0.16 21.08 14.25
C LYS A 213 0.40 21.08 15.77
N ALA A 214 1.44 21.76 16.21
CA ALA A 214 1.75 21.97 17.63
C ALA A 214 1.69 20.70 18.51
N GLY A 215 2.15 19.56 17.98
CA GLY A 215 2.15 18.30 18.72
C GLY A 215 0.81 17.56 18.75
N THR A 216 -0.16 18.02 17.96
CA THR A 216 -1.49 17.40 17.81
C THR A 216 -1.67 16.91 16.38
N ARG A 217 -2.24 15.71 16.22
CA ARG A 217 -2.67 15.13 14.94
C ARG A 217 -4.19 15.14 14.85
N LYS A 218 -4.72 15.62 13.72
CA LYS A 218 -6.15 15.61 13.44
C LYS A 218 -6.45 14.71 12.24
N ILE A 219 -7.35 13.74 12.43
CA ILE A 219 -7.85 12.83 11.37
C ILE A 219 -9.25 12.35 11.76
N TRP A 220 -10.15 12.16 10.78
CA TRP A 220 -11.54 11.71 11.02
C TRP A 220 -12.31 12.59 12.04
N GLU A 221 -12.08 13.90 12.02
CA GLU A 221 -12.68 14.87 12.97
C GLU A 221 -12.29 14.64 14.45
N ARG A 222 -11.27 13.81 14.69
CA ARG A 222 -10.69 13.57 16.01
C ARG A 222 -9.31 14.18 16.12
N GLU A 223 -8.97 14.58 17.32
CA GLU A 223 -7.65 15.12 17.68
C GLU A 223 -6.91 14.15 18.60
N PHE A 224 -5.62 14.00 18.37
CA PHE A 224 -4.74 13.06 19.06
C PHE A 224 -3.46 13.77 19.46
N GLU A 225 -3.08 13.66 20.72
CA GLU A 225 -1.80 14.20 21.20
C GLU A 225 -0.65 13.30 20.72
N LEU A 226 0.38 13.93 20.13
CA LEU A 226 1.59 13.24 19.72
C LEU A 226 2.58 13.17 20.89
N ALA A 227 2.93 11.98 21.33
CA ALA A 227 3.91 11.76 22.37
C ALA A 227 5.34 11.95 21.87
N PRO A 228 6.23 12.50 22.68
CA PRO A 228 7.65 12.60 22.33
C PRO A 228 8.31 11.22 22.35
N CYS A 229 9.19 10.97 21.39
CA CYS A 229 10.07 9.80 21.40
C CYS A 229 11.01 9.89 22.60
N PRO A 230 11.14 8.84 23.43
CA PRO A 230 12.01 8.86 24.60
C PRO A 230 13.50 9.02 24.24
N GLU A 231 13.90 8.67 23.02
CA GLU A 231 15.30 8.71 22.56
C GLU A 231 15.72 10.05 21.94
N CYS A 232 14.80 10.76 21.27
CA CYS A 232 15.16 11.97 20.50
C CYS A 232 14.14 13.09 20.58
N GLY A 233 13.04 12.94 21.32
CA GLY A 233 12.00 13.94 21.46
C GLY A 233 11.07 14.12 20.26
N ALA A 234 11.33 13.46 19.12
CA ALA A 234 10.47 13.57 17.93
C ALA A 234 9.05 13.07 18.20
N ARG A 235 8.04 13.85 17.80
CA ARG A 235 6.62 13.53 18.00
C ARG A 235 6.08 12.83 16.76
N VAL A 236 5.95 11.49 16.82
CA VAL A 236 5.56 10.66 15.67
C VAL A 236 4.31 9.83 15.94
N PHE A 237 4.20 9.31 17.15
CA PHE A 237 3.09 8.43 17.54
C PHE A 237 2.10 9.16 18.45
N THR A 238 0.82 8.84 18.30
CA THR A 238 -0.21 9.35 19.24
C THR A 238 -0.14 8.59 20.57
N ARG A 239 -0.67 9.18 21.63
CA ARG A 239 -0.78 8.49 22.93
C ARG A 239 -1.67 7.24 22.83
N GLU A 240 -2.77 7.33 22.08
CA GLU A 240 -3.68 6.22 21.81
C GLU A 240 -2.98 5.09 21.07
N GLN A 241 -2.13 5.41 20.07
CA GLN A 241 -1.35 4.44 19.33
C GLN A 241 -0.34 3.71 20.23
N ILE A 242 0.34 4.43 21.11
CA ILE A 242 1.27 3.86 22.09
C ILE A 242 0.54 2.93 23.06
N GLY A 243 -0.60 3.38 23.61
CA GLY A 243 -1.43 2.57 24.50
C GLY A 243 -1.94 1.29 23.83
N PHE A 244 -2.41 1.41 22.59
CA PHE A 244 -2.93 0.28 21.83
C PHE A 244 -1.89 -0.82 21.55
N TYR A 245 -0.64 -0.43 21.25
CA TYR A 245 0.44 -1.39 20.93
C TYR A 245 1.30 -1.83 22.13
N GLY A 246 0.92 -1.51 23.36
CA GLY A 246 1.58 -2.06 24.55
C GLY A 246 2.63 -1.17 25.22
N GLY A 247 2.44 0.15 25.19
CA GLY A 247 3.15 1.08 26.09
C GLY A 247 4.48 1.64 25.56
N GLN A 248 5.40 2.02 26.45
CA GLN A 248 6.56 2.87 26.15
C GLN A 248 7.53 2.31 25.09
N ALA A 249 7.68 0.99 24.98
CA ALA A 249 8.52 0.39 23.95
C ALA A 249 8.06 0.71 22.53
N SER A 250 6.74 0.96 22.34
CA SER A 250 6.15 1.38 21.07
C SER A 250 6.30 2.89 20.80
N ALA A 251 6.70 3.69 21.79
CA ALA A 251 6.89 5.15 21.67
C ALA A 251 8.19 5.53 20.94
N VAL A 252 9.14 4.59 20.80
CA VAL A 252 10.42 4.86 20.11
C VAL A 252 10.17 5.07 18.62
N CYS A 253 10.52 6.24 18.09
CA CYS A 253 10.31 6.58 16.70
C CYS A 253 11.07 5.64 15.73
N PRO A 254 10.62 5.49 14.46
CA PRO A 254 11.23 4.54 13.52
C PRO A 254 12.73 4.75 13.29
N SER A 255 13.20 6.00 13.31
CA SER A 255 14.64 6.31 13.14
C SER A 255 15.48 5.85 14.34
N CYS A 256 15.00 6.11 15.55
CA CYS A 256 15.69 5.65 16.76
C CYS A 256 15.62 4.13 16.89
N ARG A 257 14.49 3.50 16.55
CA ARG A 257 14.35 2.04 16.55
C ARG A 257 15.36 1.38 15.60
N ARG A 258 15.51 1.89 14.37
CA ARG A 258 16.53 1.38 13.44
C ARG A 258 17.93 1.53 14.00
N ARG A 259 18.25 2.68 14.63
CA ARG A 259 19.56 2.90 15.26
C ARG A 259 19.83 1.93 16.41
N LEU A 260 18.87 1.72 17.30
CA LEU A 260 18.98 0.77 18.40
C LEU A 260 19.16 -0.66 17.88
N MET A 261 18.35 -1.08 16.92
CA MET A 261 18.50 -2.41 16.29
C MET A 261 19.86 -2.59 15.63
N ALA A 262 20.37 -1.59 14.91
CA ALA A 262 21.70 -1.65 14.29
C ALA A 262 22.82 -1.77 15.35
N THR A 263 22.66 -1.13 16.50
CA THR A 263 23.60 -1.23 17.62
C THR A 263 23.59 -2.64 18.21
N GLU A 264 22.42 -3.22 18.43
CA GLU A 264 22.31 -4.59 18.95
C GLU A 264 22.85 -5.63 17.96
N LEU A 265 22.57 -5.46 16.65
CA LEU A 265 23.14 -6.33 15.62
C LEU A 265 24.68 -6.25 15.56
N ARG A 266 25.26 -5.05 15.74
CA ARG A 266 26.72 -4.90 15.82
C ARG A 266 27.30 -5.60 17.04
N LYS A 267 26.66 -5.50 18.21
CA LYS A 267 27.08 -6.23 19.42
C LYS A 267 27.01 -7.74 19.20
N ALA A 268 25.92 -8.24 18.59
CA ALA A 268 25.76 -9.66 18.28
C ALA A 268 26.82 -10.15 17.25
N ALA A 269 27.14 -9.33 16.25
CA ALA A 269 28.16 -9.66 15.26
C ALA A 269 29.61 -9.59 15.82
N ALA A 270 29.82 -8.80 16.88
CA ALA A 270 31.10 -8.72 17.58
C ALA A 270 31.23 -9.82 18.64
N TYR A 271 30.23 -10.67 18.85
CA TYR A 271 30.34 -11.82 19.74
C TYR A 271 31.25 -12.86 19.10
N GLU A 272 32.49 -12.96 19.62
CA GLU A 272 33.41 -14.05 19.29
C GLU A 272 32.89 -15.33 19.95
N ALA A 273 32.43 -16.28 19.11
CA ALA A 273 32.09 -17.60 19.62
C ALA A 273 33.33 -18.23 20.32
N PRO A 274 33.15 -18.90 21.45
CA PRO A 274 34.28 -19.63 22.07
C PRO A 274 34.78 -20.70 21.08
N GLY A 275 35.88 -20.42 20.37
CA GLY A 275 36.45 -21.32 19.35
C GLY A 275 37.02 -20.66 18.09
N GLY A 276 37.11 -19.34 18.01
CA GLY A 276 37.81 -18.62 16.94
C GLY A 276 36.91 -17.86 15.94
N PRO A 277 37.50 -16.96 15.14
CA PRO A 277 36.73 -16.09 14.22
C PRO A 277 36.10 -16.88 13.10
N LEU A 278 34.81 -16.77 12.94
CA LEU A 278 34.10 -17.18 11.71
C LEU A 278 34.53 -16.21 10.60
N LEU A 279 35.55 -16.61 9.83
CA LEU A 279 35.91 -15.95 8.58
C LEU A 279 34.74 -16.10 7.59
N LEU A 280 33.91 -15.07 7.47
CA LEU A 280 33.06 -14.90 6.30
C LEU A 280 34.00 -14.75 5.09
N LYS A 281 34.28 -15.86 4.42
CA LYS A 281 34.92 -15.83 3.09
C LYS A 281 33.93 -15.13 2.14
N SER A 282 34.39 -13.99 1.63
CA SER A 282 33.78 -13.28 0.50
C SER A 282 33.53 -14.25 -0.66
N VAL A 283 32.28 -14.37 -1.11
CA VAL A 283 31.91 -14.91 -2.41
C VAL A 283 31.52 -13.74 -3.28
#